data_4e53c5748f081141d68d308cb929c70a
#
_entry.id   4e53c5748f081141d68d308cb929c70a
#
_cell.length_a   1.000
_cell.length_b   1.000
_cell.length_c   1.000
_cell.angle_alpha   90.00
_cell.angle_beta   90.00
_cell.angle_gamma   90.00
#
_symmetry.space_group_name_H-M   'P 1'
#
loop_
_entity.id
_entity.type
_entity.pdbx_description
1 polymer ?
#
loop_
_entity_poly.entity_id
_entity_poly.type
_entity_poly.pdbx_seq_one_letter_code
_entity_poly.pdbx_strand_id
1 'polypeptide(L)'
;MPDRADAEDSELLFRYARRGDLGSLAALVRRNSARLQAILRGLLPEATDADDAFQETWVRVIRSSGSYRGGSVRSYLATIARSVALDRLRSMRGFVSLDAEDGEGAAVAATAASAGPGPVERFESKSASEDVRRAVRALPEGPRQVLLMRIEGELAFREIAAELGVPLGTALTWMRTATKRLREMLGGDYERRRRVD
;
A
#
# COMPACT_ATOMS: atom_id res chain seq x y z
N MET A 1 -5.58 19.94 -9.91
CA MET A 1 -6.29 20.50 -8.74
C MET A 1 -6.50 19.35 -7.76
N PRO A 2 -6.26 19.54 -6.45
CA PRO A 2 -6.61 18.51 -5.48
C PRO A 2 -8.13 18.25 -5.56
N ASP A 3 -8.50 16.97 -5.47
CA ASP A 3 -9.88 16.53 -5.40
C ASP A 3 -10.55 17.16 -4.16
N ARG A 4 -11.87 17.40 -4.22
CA ARG A 4 -12.64 17.97 -3.10
C ARG A 4 -12.44 17.20 -1.80
N ALA A 5 -12.36 15.86 -1.88
CA ALA A 5 -12.14 15.01 -0.74
C ALA A 5 -10.75 15.20 -0.12
N ASP A 6 -9.72 15.45 -0.92
CA ASP A 6 -8.35 15.71 -0.45
C ASP A 6 -8.24 17.11 0.19
N ALA A 7 -8.97 18.09 -0.32
CA ALA A 7 -9.07 19.42 0.30
C ALA A 7 -9.75 19.35 1.68
N GLU A 8 -10.80 18.53 1.84
CA GLU A 8 -11.44 18.29 3.13
C GLU A 8 -10.48 17.57 4.11
N ASP A 9 -9.71 16.59 3.65
CA ASP A 9 -8.71 15.89 4.45
C ASP A 9 -7.58 16.83 4.89
N SER A 10 -7.19 17.79 4.03
CA SER A 10 -6.23 18.85 4.40
C SER A 10 -6.72 19.70 5.54
N GLU A 11 -7.98 20.11 5.51
CA GLU A 11 -8.59 20.91 6.58
C GLU A 11 -8.64 20.12 7.90
N LEU A 12 -9.00 18.83 7.87
CA LEU A 12 -8.98 17.96 9.04
C LEU A 12 -7.58 17.85 9.65
N LEU A 13 -6.55 17.65 8.82
CA LEU A 13 -5.18 17.57 9.28
C LEU A 13 -4.70 18.91 9.89
N PHE A 14 -5.03 20.04 9.26
CA PHE A 14 -4.69 21.35 9.80
C PHE A 14 -5.37 21.66 11.14
N ARG A 15 -6.65 21.29 11.30
CA ARG A 15 -7.38 21.46 12.59
C ARG A 15 -6.71 20.65 13.68
N TYR A 16 -6.37 19.39 13.38
CA TYR A 16 -5.64 18.57 14.33
C TYR A 16 -4.28 19.16 14.68
N ALA A 17 -3.47 19.52 13.68
CA ALA A 17 -2.12 20.05 13.89
C ALA A 17 -2.09 21.37 14.70
N ARG A 18 -3.09 22.24 14.52
CA ARG A 18 -3.14 23.55 15.18
C ARG A 18 -3.83 23.54 16.53
N ARG A 19 -4.83 22.70 16.74
CA ARG A 19 -5.74 22.75 17.88
C ARG A 19 -5.78 21.45 18.69
N GLY A 20 -5.12 20.39 18.25
CA GLY A 20 -5.22 19.06 18.85
C GLY A 20 -6.62 18.45 18.73
N ASP A 21 -7.41 18.85 17.71
CA ASP A 21 -8.77 18.37 17.51
C ASP A 21 -8.80 16.88 17.17
N LEU A 22 -9.03 16.05 18.20
CA LEU A 22 -9.12 14.59 18.09
C LEU A 22 -10.29 14.15 17.19
N GLY A 23 -11.37 14.92 17.11
CA GLY A 23 -12.50 14.64 16.21
C GLY A 23 -12.09 14.72 14.76
N SER A 24 -11.30 15.74 14.39
CA SER A 24 -10.73 15.89 13.06
C SER A 24 -9.74 14.75 12.73
N LEU A 25 -8.88 14.39 13.69
CA LEU A 25 -7.97 13.23 13.50
C LEU A 25 -8.76 11.93 13.27
N ALA A 26 -9.76 11.64 14.10
CA ALA A 26 -10.59 10.46 13.96
C ALA A 26 -11.33 10.40 12.62
N ALA A 27 -11.81 11.54 12.12
CA ALA A 27 -12.43 11.64 10.80
C ALA A 27 -11.41 11.35 9.70
N LEU A 28 -10.21 11.92 9.77
CA LEU A 28 -9.12 11.68 8.82
C LEU A 28 -8.73 10.19 8.79
N VAL A 29 -8.59 9.55 9.95
CA VAL A 29 -8.31 8.12 10.09
C VAL A 29 -9.39 7.31 9.37
N ARG A 30 -10.68 7.51 9.69
CA ARG A 30 -11.77 6.75 9.06
C ARG A 30 -11.78 6.87 7.54
N ARG A 31 -11.55 8.07 7.00
CA ARG A 31 -11.59 8.35 5.56
C ARG A 31 -10.45 7.70 4.79
N ASN A 32 -9.29 7.56 5.42
CA ASN A 32 -8.07 7.09 4.75
C ASN A 32 -7.64 5.66 5.13
N SER A 33 -8.30 5.02 6.11
CA SER A 33 -7.91 3.69 6.61
C SER A 33 -7.86 2.62 5.54
N ALA A 34 -8.88 2.51 4.69
CA ALA A 34 -8.95 1.47 3.66
C ALA A 34 -7.79 1.60 2.66
N ARG A 35 -7.46 2.82 2.25
CA ARG A 35 -6.35 3.11 1.30
C ARG A 35 -5.00 2.79 1.91
N LEU A 36 -4.74 3.25 3.14
CA LEU A 36 -3.47 2.99 3.82
C LEU A 36 -3.28 1.49 4.07
N GLN A 37 -4.33 0.78 4.47
CA GLN A 37 -4.28 -0.67 4.62
C GLN A 37 -4.01 -1.37 3.28
N ALA A 38 -4.61 -0.91 2.16
CA ALA A 38 -4.34 -1.47 0.84
C ALA A 38 -2.87 -1.30 0.43
N ILE A 39 -2.28 -0.11 0.66
CA ILE A 39 -0.86 0.15 0.42
C ILE A 39 0.00 -0.81 1.26
N LEU A 40 -0.24 -0.86 2.57
CA LEU A 40 0.58 -1.63 3.49
C LEU A 40 0.49 -3.15 3.23
N ARG A 41 -0.73 -3.67 3.00
CA ARG A 41 -0.94 -5.08 2.64
C ARG A 41 -0.40 -5.45 1.26
N GLY A 42 -0.26 -4.48 0.37
CA GLY A 42 0.39 -4.66 -0.92
C GLY A 42 1.92 -4.65 -0.83
N LEU A 43 2.50 -3.98 0.17
CA LEU A 43 3.94 -3.86 0.37
C LEU A 43 4.50 -4.92 1.31
N LEU A 44 3.78 -5.30 2.36
CA LEU A 44 4.22 -6.21 3.41
C LEU A 44 3.70 -7.63 3.16
N PRO A 45 4.51 -8.66 3.49
CA PRO A 45 4.13 -10.06 3.24
C PRO A 45 3.00 -10.53 4.16
N GLU A 46 3.06 -10.19 5.45
CA GLU A 46 2.13 -10.68 6.46
C GLU A 46 1.06 -9.63 6.82
N ALA A 47 -0.14 -10.09 7.10
CA ALA A 47 -1.26 -9.22 7.49
C ALA A 47 -1.00 -8.53 8.84
N THR A 48 -0.41 -9.25 9.79
CA THR A 48 -0.02 -8.72 11.10
C THR A 48 0.98 -7.58 10.98
N ASP A 49 1.98 -7.72 10.11
CA ASP A 49 2.95 -6.65 9.85
C ASP A 49 2.28 -5.42 9.23
N ALA A 50 1.30 -5.63 8.35
CA ALA A 50 0.56 -4.53 7.75
C ALA A 50 -0.32 -3.79 8.79
N ASP A 51 -0.93 -4.51 9.73
CA ASP A 51 -1.76 -3.93 10.78
C ASP A 51 -0.90 -3.13 11.79
N ASP A 52 0.28 -3.64 12.16
CA ASP A 52 1.23 -2.90 12.99
C ASP A 52 1.80 -1.67 12.24
N ALA A 53 2.15 -1.83 10.97
CA ALA A 53 2.62 -0.73 10.14
C ALA A 53 1.53 0.35 9.96
N PHE A 54 0.26 -0.03 9.95
CA PHE A 54 -0.84 0.90 9.93
C PHE A 54 -0.90 1.77 11.20
N GLN A 55 -0.72 1.16 12.36
CA GLN A 55 -0.65 1.90 13.63
C GLN A 55 0.57 2.85 13.65
N GLU A 56 1.74 2.34 13.28
CA GLU A 56 2.97 3.14 13.21
C GLU A 56 2.84 4.31 12.22
N THR A 57 2.15 4.11 11.10
CA THR A 57 1.87 5.17 10.13
C THR A 57 1.13 6.33 10.80
N TRP A 58 0.07 6.05 11.56
CA TRP A 58 -0.68 7.09 12.26
C TRP A 58 0.13 7.75 13.37
N VAL A 59 0.95 7.01 14.09
CA VAL A 59 1.88 7.58 15.07
C VAL A 59 2.84 8.59 14.39
N ARG A 60 3.40 8.24 13.23
CA ARG A 60 4.27 9.15 12.45
C ARG A 60 3.50 10.36 11.93
N VAL A 61 2.29 10.17 11.41
CA VAL A 61 1.42 11.27 10.98
C VAL A 61 1.14 12.25 12.13
N ILE A 62 0.80 11.74 13.31
CA ILE A 62 0.55 12.55 14.50
C ILE A 62 1.80 13.37 14.86
N ARG A 63 2.97 12.73 14.93
CA ARG A 63 4.24 13.38 15.27
C ARG A 63 4.67 14.43 14.24
N SER A 64 4.41 14.19 12.96
CA SER A 64 4.82 15.07 11.87
C SER A 64 3.74 16.05 11.39
N SER A 65 2.53 16.01 11.97
CA SER A 65 1.39 16.85 11.55
C SER A 65 1.70 18.34 11.58
N GLY A 66 2.48 18.81 12.55
CA GLY A 66 2.93 20.20 12.66
C GLY A 66 3.86 20.67 11.54
N SER A 67 4.49 19.76 10.80
CA SER A 67 5.34 20.05 9.65
C SER A 67 4.60 20.03 8.32
N TYR A 68 3.34 19.59 8.28
CA TYR A 68 2.53 19.61 7.06
C TYR A 68 2.30 21.05 6.59
N ARG A 69 2.66 21.37 5.36
CA ARG A 69 2.60 22.72 4.77
C ARG A 69 1.53 22.85 3.68
N GLY A 70 0.65 21.86 3.54
CA GLY A 70 -0.36 21.80 2.48
C GLY A 70 0.05 20.86 1.34
N GLY A 71 -0.76 20.80 0.31
CA GLY A 71 -0.64 19.84 -0.77
C GLY A 71 -1.63 18.69 -0.60
N SER A 72 -1.39 17.58 -1.29
CA SER A 72 -2.24 16.40 -1.17
C SER A 72 -1.98 15.67 0.14
N VAL A 73 -3.00 15.55 0.98
CA VAL A 73 -2.93 14.74 2.21
C VAL A 73 -2.81 13.27 1.86
N ARG A 74 -3.46 12.82 0.80
CA ARG A 74 -3.36 11.42 0.35
C ARG A 74 -1.93 11.06 -0.01
N SER A 75 -1.24 11.93 -0.77
CA SER A 75 0.17 11.78 -1.09
C SER A 75 1.03 11.76 0.17
N TYR A 76 0.80 12.68 1.09
CA TYR A 76 1.52 12.75 2.37
C TYR A 76 1.35 11.48 3.20
N LEU A 77 0.13 10.99 3.36
CA LEU A 77 -0.16 9.75 4.09
C LEU A 77 0.44 8.52 3.40
N ALA A 78 0.34 8.42 2.07
CA ALA A 78 0.89 7.31 1.29
C ALA A 78 2.43 7.25 1.38
N THR A 79 3.10 8.41 1.35
CA THR A 79 4.55 8.52 1.54
C THR A 79 4.97 8.01 2.91
N ILE A 80 4.27 8.41 3.98
CA ILE A 80 4.56 7.94 5.34
C ILE A 80 4.32 6.42 5.44
N ALA A 81 3.19 5.92 4.94
CA ALA A 81 2.88 4.48 4.98
C ALA A 81 3.94 3.65 4.23
N ARG A 82 4.38 4.11 3.05
CA ARG A 82 5.47 3.47 2.31
C ARG A 82 6.77 3.47 3.10
N SER A 83 7.15 4.60 3.71
CA SER A 83 8.36 4.69 4.53
C SER A 83 8.33 3.67 5.67
N VAL A 84 7.20 3.59 6.41
CA VAL A 84 7.00 2.61 7.48
C VAL A 84 7.16 1.17 6.96
N ALA A 85 6.52 0.86 5.83
CA ALA A 85 6.61 -0.47 5.23
C ALA A 85 8.05 -0.84 4.85
N LEU A 86 8.79 0.08 4.26
CA LEU A 86 10.19 -0.15 3.88
C LEU A 86 11.12 -0.32 5.08
N ASP A 87 10.92 0.49 6.13
CA ASP A 87 11.69 0.35 7.38
C ASP A 87 11.45 -1.04 7.99
N ARG A 88 10.20 -1.52 7.98
CA ARG A 88 9.84 -2.84 8.48
C ARG A 88 10.47 -3.96 7.64
N LEU A 89 10.42 -3.85 6.31
CA LEU A 89 11.08 -4.83 5.42
C LEU A 89 12.60 -4.86 5.61
N ARG A 90 13.25 -3.72 5.86
CA ARG A 90 14.69 -3.67 6.17
C ARG A 90 15.00 -4.35 7.51
N SER A 91 14.19 -4.10 8.54
CA SER A 91 14.33 -4.74 9.85
C SER A 91 14.20 -6.26 9.74
N MET A 92 13.21 -6.76 9.01
CA MET A 92 13.03 -8.20 8.79
C MET A 92 14.22 -8.83 8.07
N ARG A 93 14.78 -8.17 7.05
CA ARG A 93 15.98 -8.64 6.34
C ARG A 93 17.22 -8.60 7.22
N GLY A 94 17.35 -7.59 8.09
CA GLY A 94 18.45 -7.48 9.05
C GLY A 94 18.47 -8.62 10.09
N PHE A 95 17.32 -9.08 10.55
CA PHE A 95 17.21 -10.24 11.43
C PHE A 95 17.64 -11.54 10.74
N VAL A 96 17.25 -11.73 9.47
CA VAL A 96 17.64 -12.91 8.67
C VAL A 96 19.15 -12.93 8.38
N SER A 97 19.80 -11.76 8.28
CA SER A 97 21.25 -11.66 8.00
C SER A 97 22.12 -11.90 9.23
N LEU A 98 21.59 -11.84 10.45
CA LEU A 98 22.33 -12.14 11.67
C LEU A 98 22.35 -13.65 12.01
N ASP A 99 21.40 -14.42 11.43
CA ASP A 99 21.30 -15.87 11.62
C ASP A 99 21.76 -16.69 10.41
N ALA A 100 22.20 -16.05 9.32
CA ALA A 100 22.66 -16.72 8.11
C ALA A 100 24.12 -16.38 7.81
N GLU A 101 25.00 -17.16 8.35
CA GLU A 101 26.27 -17.47 7.69
C GLU A 101 25.93 -18.43 6.53
N ASP A 102 26.24 -17.99 5.31
CA ASP A 102 26.27 -18.75 4.05
C ASP A 102 24.99 -19.48 3.58
N GLY A 103 24.37 -18.96 2.52
CA GLY A 103 23.38 -19.71 1.76
C GLY A 103 22.51 -18.88 0.81
N GLU A 104 22.62 -19.19 -0.45
CA GLU A 104 21.89 -18.66 -1.61
C GLU A 104 20.39 -18.43 -1.43
N GLY A 105 19.95 -17.36 -2.06
CA GLY A 105 18.57 -16.95 -2.35
C GLY A 105 17.43 -17.91 -2.07
N ALA A 106 16.73 -17.72 -0.96
CA ALA A 106 15.46 -18.39 -0.72
C ALA A 106 14.29 -17.47 -1.07
N ALA A 107 13.55 -17.83 -2.11
CA ALA A 107 12.23 -17.32 -2.38
C ALA A 107 11.31 -17.72 -1.21
N VAL A 108 10.82 -16.77 -0.46
CA VAL A 108 9.88 -17.03 0.63
C VAL A 108 8.51 -17.34 0.03
N ALA A 109 8.12 -18.61 0.18
CA ALA A 109 6.80 -19.11 -0.18
C ALA A 109 5.72 -18.46 0.70
N ALA A 110 4.68 -17.97 0.06
CA ALA A 110 3.47 -17.48 0.72
C ALA A 110 2.74 -18.65 1.39
N THR A 111 2.61 -18.59 2.70
CA THR A 111 1.67 -19.45 3.42
C THR A 111 0.35 -18.72 3.63
N ALA A 112 -0.72 -19.38 3.20
CA ALA A 112 -2.10 -18.94 3.35
C ALA A 112 -2.62 -19.33 4.73
N ALA A 113 -3.53 -18.53 5.28
CA ALA A 113 -4.80 -18.92 5.87
C ALA A 113 -5.29 -17.90 6.90
N SER A 114 -6.53 -17.46 6.82
CA SER A 114 -7.58 -18.09 7.62
C SER A 114 -8.96 -17.62 7.15
N ALA A 115 -9.89 -18.55 7.05
CA ALA A 115 -11.24 -18.36 6.58
C ALA A 115 -12.22 -18.18 7.75
N GLY A 116 -13.24 -17.32 7.52
CA GLY A 116 -14.47 -17.31 8.29
C GLY A 116 -15.66 -17.30 7.31
N PRO A 117 -16.76 -17.99 7.56
CA PRO A 117 -17.80 -18.27 6.56
C PRO A 117 -18.82 -17.14 6.40
N GLY A 118 -19.22 -16.88 5.18
CA GLY A 118 -20.32 -15.98 4.81
C GLY A 118 -20.81 -16.23 3.38
N PRO A 119 -22.04 -15.81 2.99
CA PRO A 119 -22.80 -16.35 1.85
C PRO A 119 -22.13 -16.15 0.49
N VAL A 120 -22.54 -16.96 -0.48
CA VAL A 120 -21.92 -17.22 -1.80
C VAL A 120 -21.50 -15.96 -2.58
N GLU A 121 -22.27 -14.90 -2.61
CA GLU A 121 -21.93 -13.64 -3.31
C GLU A 121 -20.76 -12.87 -2.65
N ARG A 122 -20.59 -13.00 -1.33
CA ARG A 122 -19.42 -12.47 -0.62
C ARG A 122 -18.17 -13.32 -0.86
N PHE A 123 -18.34 -14.58 -1.24
CA PHE A 123 -17.25 -15.50 -1.49
C PHE A 123 -16.54 -15.19 -2.81
N GLU A 124 -17.28 -14.92 -3.88
CA GLU A 124 -16.70 -14.51 -5.18
C GLU A 124 -15.97 -13.17 -5.10
N SER A 125 -16.56 -12.20 -4.41
CA SER A 125 -15.95 -10.87 -4.19
C SER A 125 -14.69 -10.95 -3.31
N LYS A 126 -14.67 -11.80 -2.28
CA LYS A 126 -13.48 -11.99 -1.43
C LYS A 126 -12.38 -12.74 -2.17
N SER A 127 -12.71 -13.80 -2.92
CA SER A 127 -11.76 -14.55 -3.72
C SER A 127 -11.09 -13.69 -4.79
N ALA A 128 -11.88 -12.91 -5.55
CA ALA A 128 -11.35 -11.97 -6.53
C ALA A 128 -10.44 -10.90 -5.90
N SER A 129 -10.80 -10.40 -4.71
CA SER A 129 -9.98 -9.44 -3.96
C SER A 129 -8.65 -10.05 -3.49
N GLU A 130 -8.63 -11.32 -3.10
CA GLU A 130 -7.40 -12.01 -2.68
C GLU A 130 -6.50 -12.35 -3.88
N ASP A 131 -7.08 -12.73 -5.01
CA ASP A 131 -6.33 -12.97 -6.24
C ASP A 131 -5.63 -11.70 -6.71
N VAL A 132 -6.33 -10.55 -6.68
CA VAL A 132 -5.73 -9.25 -7.00
C VAL A 132 -4.60 -8.91 -6.03
N ARG A 133 -4.78 -9.10 -4.73
CA ARG A 133 -3.73 -8.83 -3.73
C ARG A 133 -2.51 -9.72 -3.94
N ARG A 134 -2.71 -11.01 -4.24
CA ARG A 134 -1.65 -11.95 -4.56
C ARG A 134 -0.89 -11.53 -5.81
N ALA A 135 -1.60 -11.16 -6.87
CA ALA A 135 -1.00 -10.67 -8.11
C ALA A 135 -0.18 -9.38 -7.88
N VAL A 136 -0.69 -8.44 -7.07
CA VAL A 136 0.04 -7.22 -6.70
C VAL A 136 1.32 -7.56 -5.93
N ARG A 137 1.26 -8.48 -4.96
CA ARG A 137 2.44 -8.92 -4.19
C ARG A 137 3.48 -9.64 -5.05
N ALA A 138 3.05 -10.34 -6.10
CA ALA A 138 3.95 -11.01 -7.06
C ALA A 138 4.66 -10.06 -8.03
N LEU A 139 4.29 -8.77 -8.06
CA LEU A 139 5.00 -7.77 -8.85
C LEU A 139 6.41 -7.52 -8.29
N PRO A 140 7.41 -7.24 -9.15
CA PRO A 140 8.69 -6.71 -8.71
C PRO A 140 8.53 -5.45 -7.88
N GLU A 141 9.48 -5.16 -6.99
CA GLU A 141 9.38 -4.09 -5.99
C GLU A 141 9.05 -2.72 -6.60
N GLY A 142 9.82 -2.25 -7.60
CA GLY A 142 9.58 -0.94 -8.22
C GLY A 142 8.20 -0.81 -8.88
N PRO A 143 7.80 -1.72 -9.79
CA PRO A 143 6.46 -1.76 -10.36
C PRO A 143 5.34 -1.82 -9.32
N ARG A 144 5.51 -2.60 -8.24
CA ARG A 144 4.54 -2.71 -7.15
C ARG A 144 4.38 -1.40 -6.39
N GLN A 145 5.49 -0.75 -6.03
CA GLN A 145 5.46 0.54 -5.35
C GLN A 145 4.77 1.61 -6.19
N VAL A 146 5.14 1.76 -7.47
CA VAL A 146 4.51 2.72 -8.38
C VAL A 146 3.01 2.48 -8.50
N LEU A 147 2.59 1.21 -8.66
CA LEU A 147 1.18 0.86 -8.76
C LEU A 147 0.40 1.30 -7.51
N LEU A 148 0.87 0.92 -6.33
CA LEU A 148 0.19 1.23 -5.06
C LEU A 148 0.13 2.73 -4.80
N MET A 149 1.24 3.44 -5.02
CA MET A 149 1.28 4.90 -4.86
C MET A 149 0.35 5.60 -5.85
N ARG A 150 0.22 5.09 -7.09
CA ARG A 150 -0.65 5.68 -8.10
C ARG A 150 -2.13 5.40 -7.84
N ILE A 151 -2.48 4.16 -7.50
CA ILE A 151 -3.89 3.73 -7.36
C ILE A 151 -4.45 4.10 -5.99
N GLU A 152 -3.75 3.72 -4.93
CA GLU A 152 -4.23 3.93 -3.56
C GLU A 152 -3.81 5.30 -3.00
N GLY A 153 -2.60 5.73 -3.30
CA GLY A 153 -2.09 7.03 -2.87
C GLY A 153 -2.55 8.20 -3.74
N GLU A 154 -3.04 7.93 -4.95
CA GLU A 154 -3.44 8.93 -5.96
C GLU A 154 -2.32 9.92 -6.35
N LEU A 155 -1.05 9.56 -6.09
CA LEU A 155 0.09 10.41 -6.41
C LEU A 155 0.24 10.61 -7.92
N ALA A 156 0.67 11.80 -8.32
CA ALA A 156 1.10 12.04 -9.69
C ALA A 156 2.43 11.31 -9.98
N PHE A 157 2.67 10.90 -11.22
CA PHE A 157 3.92 10.18 -11.56
C PHE A 157 5.19 10.98 -11.26
N ARG A 158 5.15 12.31 -11.28
CA ARG A 158 6.27 13.17 -10.88
C ARG A 158 6.56 13.06 -9.38
N GLU A 159 5.51 13.02 -8.56
CA GLU A 159 5.62 12.83 -7.11
C GLU A 159 6.15 11.43 -6.79
N ILE A 160 5.61 10.40 -7.46
CA ILE A 160 6.09 9.01 -7.33
C ILE A 160 7.58 8.92 -7.70
N ALA A 161 7.98 9.51 -8.82
CA ALA A 161 9.37 9.49 -9.28
C ALA A 161 10.32 10.17 -8.28
N ALA A 162 9.93 11.33 -7.74
CA ALA A 162 10.67 12.04 -6.70
C ALA A 162 10.78 11.22 -5.42
N GLU A 163 9.68 10.62 -4.97
CA GLU A 163 9.62 9.81 -3.75
C GLU A 163 10.43 8.51 -3.86
N LEU A 164 10.49 7.91 -5.05
CA LEU A 164 11.26 6.69 -5.30
C LEU A 164 12.73 6.98 -5.65
N GLY A 165 13.10 8.25 -5.85
CA GLY A 165 14.44 8.65 -6.28
C GLY A 165 14.79 8.15 -7.69
N VAL A 166 13.82 8.05 -8.60
CA VAL A 166 14.00 7.53 -9.96
C VAL A 166 13.57 8.56 -11.02
N PRO A 167 14.11 8.48 -12.25
CA PRO A 167 13.62 9.30 -13.36
C PRO A 167 12.12 9.07 -13.63
N LEU A 168 11.40 10.11 -14.05
CA LEU A 168 9.97 10.01 -14.42
C LEU A 168 9.71 8.91 -15.45
N GLY A 169 10.60 8.76 -16.45
CA GLY A 169 10.49 7.70 -17.46
C GLY A 169 10.54 6.29 -16.85
N THR A 170 11.33 6.11 -15.78
CA THR A 170 11.40 4.84 -15.06
C THR A 170 10.08 4.56 -14.34
N ALA A 171 9.50 5.53 -13.63
CA ALA A 171 8.21 5.38 -12.96
C ALA A 171 7.09 5.03 -13.96
N LEU A 172 7.05 5.68 -15.13
CA LEU A 172 6.09 5.37 -16.20
C LEU A 172 6.29 3.97 -16.77
N THR A 173 7.53 3.54 -16.95
CA THR A 173 7.86 2.19 -17.44
C THR A 173 7.46 1.14 -16.40
N TRP A 174 7.71 1.39 -15.13
CA TRP A 174 7.30 0.50 -14.03
C TRP A 174 5.78 0.36 -13.94
N MET A 175 5.02 1.44 -14.14
CA MET A 175 3.56 1.37 -14.19
C MET A 175 3.07 0.51 -15.35
N ARG A 176 3.67 0.65 -16.56
CA ARG A 176 3.35 -0.19 -17.72
C ARG A 176 3.66 -1.66 -17.43
N THR A 177 4.80 -1.93 -16.82
CA THR A 177 5.21 -3.30 -16.41
C THR A 177 4.24 -3.89 -15.41
N ALA A 178 3.84 -3.13 -14.38
CA ALA A 178 2.86 -3.55 -13.40
C ALA A 178 1.53 -3.91 -14.05
N THR A 179 0.99 -3.02 -14.88
CA THR A 179 -0.30 -3.22 -15.56
C THR A 179 -0.26 -4.44 -16.51
N LYS A 180 0.83 -4.62 -17.26
CA LYS A 180 1.00 -5.77 -18.15
C LYS A 180 1.01 -7.08 -17.35
N ARG A 181 1.83 -7.18 -16.31
CA ARG A 181 1.94 -8.39 -15.48
C ARG A 181 0.64 -8.71 -14.74
N LEU A 182 -0.05 -7.70 -14.21
CA LEU A 182 -1.36 -7.92 -13.58
C LEU A 182 -2.38 -8.47 -14.57
N ARG A 183 -2.42 -7.94 -15.79
CA ARG A 183 -3.32 -8.46 -16.84
C ARG A 183 -2.99 -9.90 -17.20
N GLU A 184 -1.72 -10.27 -17.30
CA GLU A 184 -1.27 -11.64 -17.58
C GLU A 184 -1.67 -12.60 -16.46
N MET A 185 -1.45 -12.21 -15.19
CA MET A 185 -1.78 -13.04 -14.03
C MET A 185 -3.29 -13.20 -13.83
N LEU A 186 -4.04 -12.10 -13.88
CA LEU A 186 -5.48 -12.12 -13.62
C LEU A 186 -6.28 -12.58 -14.83
N GLY A 187 -5.84 -12.30 -16.05
CA GLY A 187 -6.48 -12.76 -17.29
C GLY A 187 -6.41 -14.28 -17.46
N GLY A 188 -5.27 -14.89 -17.14
CA GLY A 188 -5.11 -16.35 -17.18
C GLY A 188 -5.97 -17.08 -16.15
N ASP A 189 -6.22 -16.50 -14.99
CA ASP A 189 -7.08 -17.09 -13.95
C ASP A 189 -8.57 -16.95 -14.31
N TYR A 190 -8.96 -15.86 -14.96
CA TYR A 190 -10.31 -15.64 -15.46
C TYR A 190 -10.68 -16.65 -16.57
N GLU A 191 -9.79 -16.92 -17.51
CA GLU A 191 -9.99 -17.90 -18.57
C GLU A 191 -10.04 -19.35 -18.05
N ARG A 192 -9.24 -19.68 -17.02
CA ARG A 192 -9.27 -21.00 -16.37
C ARG A 192 -10.59 -21.26 -15.65
N ARG A 193 -11.12 -20.28 -14.93
CA ARG A 193 -12.42 -20.41 -14.24
C ARG A 193 -13.58 -20.59 -15.22
N ARG A 194 -13.54 -19.90 -16.36
CA ARG A 194 -14.57 -19.97 -17.40
C ARG A 194 -14.61 -21.30 -18.17
N ARG A 195 -13.58 -22.13 -18.07
CA ARG A 195 -13.49 -23.46 -18.70
C ARG A 195 -13.94 -24.60 -17.78
N VAL A 196 -14.22 -24.32 -16.52
CA VAL A 196 -14.63 -25.31 -15.49
C VAL A 196 -16.14 -25.28 -15.24
N ASP A 197 -16.83 -24.21 -15.69
CA ASP A 197 -18.30 -24.10 -15.75
C ASP A 197 -18.80 -24.50 -17.16
#